data_11e287611559659c644a927cade6a785
#
_entry.id   11e287611559659c644a927cade6a785
#
_cell.length_a   1.000
_cell.length_b   1.000
_cell.length_c   1.000
_cell.angle_alpha   90.00
_cell.angle_beta   90.00
_cell.angle_gamma   90.00
#
_symmetry.space_group_name_H-M   'P 1'
#
loop_
_entity.id
_entity.type
_entity.pdbx_description
1 polymer ?
#
loop_
_entity_poly.entity_id
_entity_poly.type
_entity_poly.pdbx_seq_one_letter_code
_entity_poly.pdbx_strand_id
1 'polypeptide(L)'
;MQVELRFQTKLALHEWNKEYWATLGIGVIAFLLGSFSPEILSGGDAQIIGLDGLNSVSGWGYFQMLLSVILWGWFAMQIWRLFPVMRIHALSLLFFWNITVFAQILFHETQMDFPIDSKLGGMMEGSLAMLIVMFFIYYFGRAVVETRDYHIEEYHVHEDVRLTEMKMAEHSLRGWGFILTMWFVLITLSAWGGAHFIAERGGERMGSFATHLLTGSLSIPLFMVLIWYPQRMLGTDAQVQTRAAINAKIELDGKNPTQESFESQCPECEAPVDISRNADGDIMVPCPTEGCSTKNLIGTTCQLCSVMTPTRFECPKCGMNAPALDYLSDEEAW
;
A
#
# COMPACT_ATOMS: atom_id res chain seq x y z
N MET A 1 -5.79 19.50 -2.40
CA MET A 1 -6.42 18.62 -1.42
C MET A 1 -7.94 18.48 -1.59
N GLN A 2 -8.78 19.51 -1.47
CA GLN A 2 -10.25 19.36 -1.68
C GLN A 2 -10.63 18.82 -3.07
N VAL A 3 -9.95 19.25 -4.11
CA VAL A 3 -10.17 18.78 -5.49
C VAL A 3 -9.82 17.31 -5.62
N GLU A 4 -8.71 16.89 -5.04
CA GLU A 4 -8.23 15.50 -5.07
C GLU A 4 -9.16 14.55 -4.29
N LEU A 5 -9.62 14.94 -3.10
CA LEU A 5 -10.57 14.15 -2.32
C LEU A 5 -11.92 14.01 -3.06
N ARG A 6 -12.43 15.08 -3.65
CA ARG A 6 -13.65 15.03 -4.48
C ARG A 6 -13.46 14.13 -5.70
N PHE A 7 -12.29 14.20 -6.33
CA PHE A 7 -11.95 13.36 -7.46
C PHE A 7 -11.90 11.89 -7.06
N GLN A 8 -11.17 11.53 -6.00
CA GLN A 8 -11.07 10.15 -5.51
C GLN A 8 -12.42 9.58 -5.08
N THR A 9 -13.26 10.39 -4.42
CA THR A 9 -14.62 9.97 -4.04
C THR A 9 -15.50 9.71 -5.26
N LYS A 10 -15.50 10.63 -6.24
CA LYS A 10 -16.28 10.46 -7.49
C LYS A 10 -15.80 9.23 -8.27
N LEU A 11 -14.49 9.02 -8.31
CA LEU A 11 -13.86 7.91 -8.98
C LEU A 11 -14.27 6.57 -8.33
N ALA A 12 -14.22 6.48 -6.99
CA ALA A 12 -14.69 5.31 -6.26
C ALA A 12 -16.17 5.01 -6.52
N LEU A 13 -17.03 6.04 -6.48
CA LEU A 13 -18.45 5.90 -6.75
C LEU A 13 -18.75 5.42 -8.18
N HIS A 14 -17.88 5.75 -9.14
CA HIS A 14 -18.06 5.38 -10.54
C HIS A 14 -17.47 4.00 -10.88
N GLU A 15 -16.32 3.65 -10.32
CA GLU A 15 -15.57 2.45 -10.67
C GLU A 15 -15.89 1.24 -9.77
N TRP A 16 -16.43 1.48 -8.58
CA TRP A 16 -16.77 0.38 -7.68
C TRP A 16 -17.92 -0.46 -8.25
N ASN A 17 -17.61 -1.73 -8.47
CA ASN A 17 -18.59 -2.73 -8.88
C ASN A 17 -19.43 -3.24 -7.70
N LYS A 18 -20.38 -4.11 -7.98
CA LYS A 18 -21.27 -4.70 -6.97
C LYS A 18 -20.51 -5.46 -5.87
N GLU A 19 -19.37 -6.06 -6.20
CA GLU A 19 -18.55 -6.81 -5.23
C GLU A 19 -17.90 -5.90 -4.19
N TYR A 20 -17.36 -4.74 -4.62
CA TYR A 20 -16.82 -3.74 -3.68
C TYR A 20 -17.91 -3.20 -2.74
N TRP A 21 -19.09 -2.88 -3.26
CA TRP A 21 -20.20 -2.40 -2.44
C TRP A 21 -20.72 -3.47 -1.49
N ALA A 22 -20.82 -4.73 -1.93
CA ALA A 22 -21.21 -5.84 -1.06
C ALA A 22 -20.17 -6.06 0.06
N THR A 23 -18.88 -6.01 -0.29
CA THR A 23 -17.79 -6.14 0.68
C THR A 23 -17.84 -5.02 1.72
N LEU A 24 -18.02 -3.78 1.29
CA LEU A 24 -18.22 -2.64 2.20
C LEU A 24 -19.42 -2.87 3.13
N GLY A 25 -20.57 -3.25 2.58
CA GLY A 25 -21.78 -3.48 3.36
C GLY A 25 -21.60 -4.56 4.41
N ILE A 26 -20.94 -5.66 4.06
CA ILE A 26 -20.68 -6.75 5.02
C ILE A 26 -19.68 -6.31 6.10
N GLY A 27 -18.64 -5.55 5.76
CA GLY A 27 -17.73 -4.99 6.75
C GLY A 27 -18.47 -4.11 7.79
N VAL A 28 -19.36 -3.23 7.33
CA VAL A 28 -20.17 -2.39 8.20
C VAL A 28 -21.10 -3.24 9.06
N ILE A 29 -21.77 -4.24 8.50
CA ILE A 29 -22.66 -5.14 9.25
C ILE A 29 -21.87 -5.93 10.30
N ALA A 30 -20.70 -6.46 9.93
CA ALA A 30 -19.82 -7.18 10.84
C ALA A 30 -19.41 -6.30 12.04
N PHE A 31 -19.03 -5.05 11.78
CA PHE A 31 -18.68 -4.08 12.80
C PHE A 31 -19.87 -3.77 13.72
N LEU A 32 -21.03 -3.47 13.16
CA LEU A 32 -22.23 -3.16 13.93
C LEU A 32 -22.67 -4.35 14.79
N LEU A 33 -22.67 -5.56 14.24
CA LEU A 33 -23.00 -6.76 15.02
C LEU A 33 -22.05 -6.97 16.20
N GLY A 34 -20.75 -6.74 16.01
CA GLY A 34 -19.79 -6.80 17.11
C GLY A 34 -20.03 -5.71 18.16
N SER A 35 -20.37 -4.50 17.71
CA SER A 35 -20.58 -3.33 18.59
C SER A 35 -21.89 -3.39 19.37
N PHE A 36 -22.94 -3.99 18.82
CA PHE A 36 -24.25 -4.13 19.47
C PHE A 36 -24.40 -5.45 20.23
N SER A 37 -23.32 -6.04 20.73
CA SER A 37 -23.49 -7.25 21.56
C SER A 37 -24.30 -6.91 22.82
N PRO A 38 -25.19 -7.80 23.26
CA PRO A 38 -25.99 -7.57 24.46
C PRO A 38 -25.14 -7.29 25.69
N GLU A 39 -24.02 -7.91 25.82
CA GLU A 39 -23.07 -7.77 26.93
C GLU A 39 -22.44 -6.37 26.96
N ILE A 40 -22.12 -5.81 25.78
CA ILE A 40 -21.66 -4.43 25.67
C ILE A 40 -22.78 -3.45 26.02
N LEU A 41 -24.01 -3.72 25.58
CA LEU A 41 -25.16 -2.87 25.85
C LEU A 41 -25.65 -2.96 27.31
N SER A 42 -25.58 -4.14 27.92
CA SER A 42 -26.03 -4.34 29.32
C SER A 42 -25.10 -3.67 30.33
N GLY A 43 -23.82 -3.51 29.96
CA GLY A 43 -22.85 -2.62 30.64
C GLY A 43 -22.51 -2.95 32.08
N GLY A 44 -23.02 -3.99 32.63
CA GLY A 44 -22.86 -4.29 34.04
C GLY A 44 -21.87 -5.41 34.28
N ASP A 45 -22.07 -6.45 33.55
CA ASP A 45 -21.41 -7.72 33.80
C ASP A 45 -20.17 -7.92 32.84
N ALA A 46 -20.09 -7.10 31.80
CA ALA A 46 -18.95 -7.13 30.86
C ALA A 46 -17.60 -6.68 31.45
N GLN A 47 -17.56 -6.23 32.69
CA GLN A 47 -16.31 -5.92 33.40
C GLN A 47 -15.54 -7.16 33.88
N ILE A 48 -16.10 -8.34 33.67
CA ILE A 48 -15.44 -9.59 34.01
C ILE A 48 -14.63 -10.02 32.78
N ILE A 49 -13.33 -9.77 32.83
CA ILE A 49 -12.40 -10.12 31.76
C ILE A 49 -11.96 -11.59 31.91
N GLY A 50 -11.57 -12.20 30.79
CA GLY A 50 -11.05 -13.56 30.75
C GLY A 50 -12.13 -14.64 30.74
N LEU A 51 -11.84 -15.82 31.31
CA LEU A 51 -12.73 -16.97 31.25
C LEU A 51 -14.08 -16.75 31.97
N ASP A 52 -14.07 -15.99 33.07
CA ASP A 52 -15.28 -15.68 33.81
C ASP A 52 -16.18 -14.73 33.03
N GLY A 53 -15.60 -13.77 32.30
CA GLY A 53 -16.33 -12.92 31.36
C GLY A 53 -17.00 -13.74 30.27
N LEU A 54 -16.31 -14.68 29.67
CA LEU A 54 -16.88 -15.59 28.67
C LEU A 54 -18.06 -16.40 29.23
N ASN A 55 -17.95 -16.89 30.45
CA ASN A 55 -19.02 -17.65 31.08
C ASN A 55 -20.27 -16.83 31.40
N SER A 56 -20.17 -15.50 31.48
CA SER A 56 -21.30 -14.59 31.72
C SER A 56 -22.08 -14.24 30.47
N VAL A 57 -21.52 -14.51 29.27
CA VAL A 57 -22.17 -14.19 27.98
C VAL A 57 -23.38 -15.07 27.74
N SER A 58 -24.52 -14.48 27.36
CA SER A 58 -25.73 -15.22 27.00
C SER A 58 -25.54 -16.02 25.69
N GLY A 59 -26.39 -17.05 25.50
CA GLY A 59 -26.39 -17.82 24.26
C GLY A 59 -26.69 -16.95 23.02
N TRP A 60 -27.45 -15.88 23.16
CA TRP A 60 -27.71 -14.90 22.10
C TRP A 60 -26.45 -14.06 21.80
N GLY A 61 -25.75 -13.60 22.83
CA GLY A 61 -24.48 -12.86 22.69
C GLY A 61 -23.44 -13.68 21.98
N TYR A 62 -23.27 -14.96 22.34
CA TYR A 62 -22.37 -15.88 21.63
C TYR A 62 -22.73 -16.03 20.15
N PHE A 63 -24.03 -16.21 19.84
CA PHE A 63 -24.47 -16.29 18.44
C PHE A 63 -24.13 -15.03 17.66
N GLN A 64 -24.38 -13.85 18.24
CA GLN A 64 -24.11 -12.56 17.60
C GLN A 64 -22.60 -12.34 17.41
N MET A 65 -21.78 -12.65 18.41
CA MET A 65 -20.33 -12.61 18.32
C MET A 65 -19.81 -13.56 17.23
N LEU A 66 -20.29 -14.80 17.20
CA LEU A 66 -19.90 -15.78 16.19
C LEU A 66 -20.26 -15.30 14.78
N LEU A 67 -21.45 -14.75 14.59
CA LEU A 67 -21.89 -14.19 13.32
C LEU A 67 -21.00 -13.02 12.90
N SER A 68 -20.68 -12.11 13.82
CA SER A 68 -19.74 -11.01 13.57
C SER A 68 -18.36 -11.51 13.11
N VAL A 69 -17.80 -12.50 13.81
CA VAL A 69 -16.49 -13.11 13.46
C VAL A 69 -16.54 -13.78 12.09
N ILE A 70 -17.61 -14.50 11.76
CA ILE A 70 -17.78 -15.11 10.44
C ILE A 70 -17.82 -14.04 9.35
N LEU A 71 -18.56 -12.94 9.55
CA LEU A 71 -18.64 -11.85 8.59
C LEU A 71 -17.31 -11.09 8.46
N TRP A 72 -16.57 -10.90 9.54
CA TRP A 72 -15.21 -10.36 9.49
C TRP A 72 -14.24 -11.27 8.73
N GLY A 73 -14.32 -12.58 8.95
CA GLY A 73 -13.56 -13.58 8.20
C GLY A 73 -13.89 -13.53 6.70
N TRP A 74 -15.18 -13.43 6.36
CA TRP A 74 -15.62 -13.27 4.99
C TRP A 74 -15.14 -11.94 4.38
N PHE A 75 -15.24 -10.83 5.11
CA PHE A 75 -14.70 -9.53 4.71
C PHE A 75 -13.21 -9.61 4.39
N ALA A 76 -12.40 -10.18 5.30
CA ALA A 76 -10.98 -10.36 5.11
C ALA A 76 -10.66 -11.23 3.87
N MET A 77 -11.44 -12.28 3.63
CA MET A 77 -11.31 -13.13 2.45
C MET A 77 -11.63 -12.37 1.15
N GLN A 78 -12.66 -11.51 1.16
CA GLN A 78 -12.96 -10.66 0.00
C GLN A 78 -11.87 -9.62 -0.24
N ILE A 79 -11.33 -9.01 0.81
CA ILE A 79 -10.17 -8.12 0.71
C ILE A 79 -8.98 -8.84 0.06
N TRP A 80 -8.69 -10.06 0.51
CA TRP A 80 -7.62 -10.87 -0.07
C TRP A 80 -7.81 -11.15 -1.56
N ARG A 81 -9.06 -11.41 -1.98
CA ARG A 81 -9.42 -11.72 -3.37
C ARG A 81 -9.43 -10.48 -4.27
N LEU A 82 -10.06 -9.40 -3.81
CA LEU A 82 -10.30 -8.20 -4.61
C LEU A 82 -9.07 -7.28 -4.73
N PHE A 83 -8.13 -7.39 -3.80
CA PHE A 83 -6.97 -6.48 -3.74
C PHE A 83 -5.64 -7.26 -3.74
N PRO A 84 -5.28 -7.94 -4.84
CA PRO A 84 -4.08 -8.78 -4.90
C PRO A 84 -2.79 -8.02 -4.59
N VAL A 85 -2.62 -6.79 -5.05
CA VAL A 85 -1.44 -5.94 -4.80
C VAL A 85 -1.38 -5.49 -3.33
N MET A 86 -2.54 -5.18 -2.76
CA MET A 86 -2.65 -4.59 -1.42
C MET A 86 -3.00 -5.60 -0.32
N ARG A 87 -3.21 -6.89 -0.64
CA ARG A 87 -3.76 -7.89 0.29
C ARG A 87 -3.01 -8.01 1.62
N ILE A 88 -1.68 -8.07 1.58
CA ILE A 88 -0.86 -8.20 2.79
C ILE A 88 -0.94 -6.90 3.61
N HIS A 89 -0.84 -5.75 2.96
CA HIS A 89 -0.93 -4.45 3.62
C HIS A 89 -2.32 -4.19 4.19
N ALA A 90 -3.37 -4.62 3.50
CA ALA A 90 -4.74 -4.53 3.98
C ALA A 90 -4.96 -5.37 5.25
N LEU A 91 -4.49 -6.61 5.26
CA LEU A 91 -4.56 -7.44 6.47
C LEU A 91 -3.72 -6.87 7.61
N SER A 92 -2.55 -6.29 7.31
CA SER A 92 -1.74 -5.60 8.31
C SER A 92 -2.45 -4.39 8.91
N LEU A 93 -3.14 -3.58 8.09
CA LEU A 93 -3.93 -2.44 8.58
C LEU A 93 -5.10 -2.91 9.46
N LEU A 94 -5.79 -3.99 9.08
CA LEU A 94 -6.84 -4.59 9.92
C LEU A 94 -6.27 -5.09 11.25
N PHE A 95 -5.09 -5.70 11.24
CA PHE A 95 -4.40 -6.14 12.44
C PHE A 95 -4.03 -4.95 13.35
N PHE A 96 -3.50 -3.85 12.79
CA PHE A 96 -3.20 -2.65 13.55
C PHE A 96 -4.46 -1.98 14.11
N TRP A 97 -5.57 -2.01 13.40
CA TRP A 97 -6.84 -1.56 13.95
C TRP A 97 -7.22 -2.37 15.19
N ASN A 98 -7.12 -3.69 15.14
CA ASN A 98 -7.39 -4.55 16.30
C ASN A 98 -6.43 -4.28 17.46
N ILE A 99 -5.13 -4.07 17.19
CA ILE A 99 -4.16 -3.68 18.23
C ILE A 99 -4.55 -2.35 18.87
N THR A 100 -5.01 -1.37 18.08
CA THR A 100 -5.47 -0.07 18.59
C THR A 100 -6.64 -0.25 19.55
N VAL A 101 -7.64 -1.06 19.17
CA VAL A 101 -8.77 -1.38 20.04
C VAL A 101 -8.30 -2.06 21.32
N PHE A 102 -7.46 -3.08 21.21
CA PHE A 102 -6.94 -3.83 22.34
C PHE A 102 -6.12 -2.96 23.31
N ALA A 103 -5.23 -2.11 22.78
CA ALA A 103 -4.45 -1.18 23.58
C ALA A 103 -5.33 -0.20 24.37
N GLN A 104 -6.40 0.31 23.76
CA GLN A 104 -7.32 1.21 24.43
C GLN A 104 -8.14 0.50 25.52
N ILE A 105 -8.58 -0.73 25.28
CA ILE A 105 -9.27 -1.54 26.29
C ILE A 105 -8.35 -1.81 27.47
N LEU A 106 -7.12 -2.26 27.23
CA LEU A 106 -6.15 -2.47 28.30
C LEU A 106 -5.92 -1.21 29.11
N PHE A 107 -5.79 -0.06 28.45
CA PHE A 107 -5.60 1.24 29.12
C PHE A 107 -6.77 1.60 30.05
N HIS A 108 -8.03 1.30 29.65
CA HIS A 108 -9.21 1.71 30.41
C HIS A 108 -9.65 0.68 31.45
N GLU A 109 -9.52 -0.60 31.17
CA GLU A 109 -10.03 -1.65 32.07
C GLU A 109 -9.04 -2.15 33.08
N THR A 110 -7.79 -2.23 32.69
CA THR A 110 -6.75 -2.68 33.60
C THR A 110 -6.10 -1.45 34.21
N GLN A 111 -6.52 -1.10 35.40
CA GLN A 111 -5.64 -0.42 36.35
C GLN A 111 -4.53 -1.43 36.71
N MET A 112 -3.80 -1.89 35.67
CA MET A 112 -2.72 -2.86 35.90
C MET A 112 -1.64 -2.19 36.72
N ASP A 113 -1.26 -2.87 37.80
CA ASP A 113 -0.15 -2.50 38.68
C ASP A 113 1.21 -2.70 37.99
N PHE A 114 1.24 -2.96 36.68
CA PHE A 114 2.48 -3.23 35.95
C PHE A 114 2.53 -2.44 34.63
N PRO A 115 3.70 -1.86 34.28
CA PRO A 115 4.93 -1.78 35.08
C PRO A 115 4.91 -0.65 36.11
N ILE A 116 3.94 0.24 36.08
CA ILE A 116 3.80 1.40 36.96
C ILE A 116 2.36 1.45 37.49
N ASP A 117 2.23 1.22 38.79
CA ASP A 117 0.94 1.33 39.49
C ASP A 117 0.46 2.78 39.56
N SER A 118 -0.11 3.28 38.47
CA SER A 118 -0.77 4.59 38.47
C SER A 118 -1.56 4.81 37.17
N LYS A 119 -2.54 5.72 37.21
CA LYS A 119 -3.23 6.21 36.00
C LYS A 119 -2.25 6.77 34.97
N LEU A 120 -1.13 7.36 35.40
CA LEU A 120 -0.08 7.86 34.53
C LEU A 120 0.65 6.74 33.80
N GLY A 121 0.91 5.61 34.46
CA GLY A 121 1.52 4.43 33.84
C GLY A 121 0.67 3.87 32.70
N GLY A 122 -0.63 3.66 32.92
CA GLY A 122 -1.54 3.22 31.89
C GLY A 122 -1.65 4.20 30.71
N MET A 123 -1.65 5.52 30.95
CA MET A 123 -1.58 6.52 29.89
C MET A 123 -0.30 6.41 29.05
N MET A 124 0.83 6.19 29.71
CA MET A 124 2.11 6.02 29.00
C MET A 124 2.12 4.74 28.14
N GLU A 125 1.61 3.64 28.66
CA GLU A 125 1.54 2.36 27.94
C GLU A 125 0.61 2.46 26.72
N GLY A 126 -0.58 3.01 26.88
CA GLY A 126 -1.51 3.25 25.80
C GLY A 126 -0.94 4.18 24.72
N SER A 127 -0.27 5.27 25.15
CA SER A 127 0.39 6.19 24.23
C SER A 127 1.54 5.52 23.47
N LEU A 128 2.34 4.70 24.13
CA LEU A 128 3.43 3.94 23.48
C LEU A 128 2.89 2.97 22.44
N ALA A 129 1.83 2.24 22.77
CA ALA A 129 1.18 1.34 21.83
C ALA A 129 0.65 2.10 20.59
N MET A 130 0.04 3.27 20.79
CA MET A 130 -0.43 4.11 19.70
C MET A 130 0.71 4.66 18.84
N LEU A 131 1.85 5.03 19.43
CA LEU A 131 3.04 5.46 18.68
C LEU A 131 3.61 4.32 17.82
N ILE A 132 3.61 3.10 18.32
CA ILE A 132 4.03 1.92 17.56
C ILE A 132 3.09 1.70 16.36
N VAL A 133 1.78 1.74 16.57
CA VAL A 133 0.79 1.62 15.47
C VAL A 133 0.98 2.72 14.44
N MET A 134 1.15 3.97 14.88
CA MET A 134 1.39 5.12 13.99
C MET A 134 2.67 4.94 13.17
N PHE A 135 3.74 4.40 13.76
CA PHE A 135 4.99 4.11 13.06
C PHE A 135 4.77 3.09 11.93
N PHE A 136 4.03 2.00 12.18
CA PHE A 136 3.73 1.02 11.14
C PHE A 136 2.82 1.58 10.04
N ILE A 137 1.84 2.42 10.39
CA ILE A 137 0.99 3.11 9.41
C ILE A 137 1.81 4.07 8.55
N TYR A 138 2.76 4.79 9.15
CA TYR A 138 3.72 5.62 8.41
C TYR A 138 4.56 4.77 7.44
N TYR A 139 5.08 3.63 7.89
CA TYR A 139 5.84 2.70 7.04
C TYR A 139 5.02 2.17 5.87
N PHE A 140 3.76 1.84 6.11
CA PHE A 140 2.83 1.48 5.06
C PHE A 140 2.65 2.61 4.04
N GLY A 141 2.37 3.83 4.51
CA GLY A 141 2.22 5.00 3.66
C GLY A 141 3.47 5.26 2.80
N ARG A 142 4.63 5.15 3.43
CA ARG A 142 5.93 5.27 2.75
C ARG A 142 6.11 4.20 1.67
N ALA A 143 5.80 2.94 1.95
CA ALA A 143 5.91 1.86 0.97
C ALA A 143 5.04 2.12 -0.27
N VAL A 144 3.81 2.61 -0.09
CA VAL A 144 2.91 2.97 -1.20
C VAL A 144 3.48 4.12 -2.03
N VAL A 145 4.02 5.16 -1.38
CA VAL A 145 4.63 6.31 -2.07
C VAL A 145 5.87 5.88 -2.87
N GLU A 146 6.78 5.14 -2.24
CA GLU A 146 8.02 4.69 -2.90
C GLU A 146 7.73 3.73 -4.06
N THR A 147 6.73 2.85 -3.92
CA THR A 147 6.31 1.97 -5.04
C THR A 147 5.72 2.78 -6.19
N ARG A 148 4.89 3.81 -5.90
CA ARG A 148 4.34 4.69 -6.93
C ARG A 148 5.47 5.43 -7.67
N ASP A 149 6.44 5.98 -6.94
CA ASP A 149 7.54 6.73 -7.51
C ASP A 149 8.39 5.82 -8.43
N TYR A 150 8.68 4.60 -7.96
CA TYR A 150 9.37 3.59 -8.76
C TYR A 150 8.56 3.23 -10.02
N HIS A 151 7.26 3.01 -9.90
CA HIS A 151 6.38 2.71 -11.03
C HIS A 151 6.35 3.83 -12.07
N ILE A 152 6.34 5.10 -11.63
CA ILE A 152 6.40 6.25 -12.55
C ILE A 152 7.77 6.30 -13.23
N GLU A 153 8.86 6.10 -12.49
CA GLU A 153 10.22 6.10 -13.04
C GLU A 153 10.40 4.98 -14.08
N GLU A 154 9.79 3.82 -13.88
CA GLU A 154 9.94 2.65 -14.77
C GLU A 154 9.04 2.74 -16.01
N TYR A 155 7.77 3.16 -15.85
CA TYR A 155 6.77 3.05 -16.93
C TYR A 155 6.33 4.41 -17.51
N HIS A 156 6.65 5.54 -16.89
CA HIS A 156 6.10 6.84 -17.24
C HIS A 156 7.14 7.96 -17.36
N VAL A 157 8.43 7.62 -17.45
CA VAL A 157 9.48 8.60 -17.74
C VAL A 157 9.44 8.94 -19.21
N HIS A 158 9.28 10.22 -19.52
CA HIS A 158 9.37 10.77 -20.87
C HIS A 158 10.56 11.71 -20.97
N GLU A 159 11.13 11.84 -22.14
CA GLU A 159 12.16 12.86 -22.42
C GLU A 159 11.62 14.28 -22.17
N ASP A 160 10.32 14.50 -22.40
CA ASP A 160 9.68 15.76 -22.03
C ASP A 160 9.27 15.73 -20.55
N VAL A 161 10.00 16.51 -19.75
CA VAL A 161 9.75 16.70 -18.31
C VAL A 161 8.30 17.06 -18.01
N ARG A 162 7.60 17.77 -18.90
CA ARG A 162 6.21 18.16 -18.72
C ARG A 162 5.26 16.98 -18.73
N LEU A 163 5.54 15.97 -19.56
CA LEU A 163 4.75 14.74 -19.61
C LEU A 163 4.97 13.88 -18.34
N THR A 164 6.22 13.80 -17.86
CA THR A 164 6.53 13.14 -16.59
C THR A 164 5.82 13.85 -15.42
N GLU A 165 5.87 15.19 -15.35
CA GLU A 165 5.16 15.96 -14.32
C GLU A 165 3.65 15.74 -14.37
N MET A 166 3.06 15.65 -15.56
CA MET A 166 1.63 15.39 -15.75
C MET A 166 1.27 14.00 -15.22
N LYS A 167 2.08 12.97 -15.50
CA LYS A 167 1.88 11.61 -14.98
C LYS A 167 2.03 11.54 -13.46
N MET A 168 2.99 12.24 -12.89
CA MET A 168 3.12 12.38 -11.43
C MET A 168 1.88 13.04 -10.81
N ALA A 169 1.29 14.04 -11.47
CA ALA A 169 0.06 14.68 -11.01
C ALA A 169 -1.15 13.74 -11.06
N GLU A 170 -1.27 12.94 -12.13
CA GLU A 170 -2.31 11.90 -12.25
C GLU A 170 -2.20 10.83 -11.16
N HIS A 171 -0.98 10.51 -10.73
CA HIS A 171 -0.68 9.55 -9.66
C HIS A 171 -0.54 10.20 -8.28
N SER A 172 -1.19 11.34 -8.06
CA SER A 172 -1.10 12.06 -6.79
C SER A 172 -1.65 11.25 -5.61
N LEU A 173 -0.83 11.09 -4.58
CA LEU A 173 -1.19 10.44 -3.31
C LEU A 173 -1.51 11.43 -2.18
N ARG A 174 -1.58 12.75 -2.45
CA ARG A 174 -1.84 13.75 -1.40
C ARG A 174 -3.20 13.54 -0.72
N GLY A 175 -4.25 13.34 -1.52
CA GLY A 175 -5.59 13.02 -1.01
C GLY A 175 -5.63 11.69 -0.27
N TRP A 176 -4.94 10.69 -0.81
CA TRP A 176 -4.80 9.37 -0.19
C TRP A 176 -4.08 9.44 1.17
N GLY A 177 -2.99 10.19 1.27
CA GLY A 177 -2.27 10.40 2.54
C GLY A 177 -3.14 11.09 3.59
N PHE A 178 -4.00 12.04 3.19
CA PHE A 178 -4.99 12.62 4.09
C PHE A 178 -6.02 11.58 4.55
N ILE A 179 -6.52 10.72 3.66
CA ILE A 179 -7.45 9.64 4.01
C ILE A 179 -6.78 8.66 5.00
N LEU A 180 -5.50 8.33 4.81
CA LEU A 180 -4.74 7.48 5.73
C LEU A 180 -4.67 8.09 7.13
N THR A 181 -4.37 9.38 7.22
CA THR A 181 -4.35 10.10 8.50
C THR A 181 -5.72 10.14 9.15
N MET A 182 -6.77 10.45 8.39
CA MET A 182 -8.15 10.45 8.88
C MET A 182 -8.58 9.06 9.34
N TRP A 183 -8.23 8.02 8.61
CA TRP A 183 -8.52 6.64 9.01
C TRP A 183 -7.87 6.30 10.36
N PHE A 184 -6.60 6.67 10.56
CA PHE A 184 -5.91 6.47 11.83
C PHE A 184 -6.63 7.20 12.99
N VAL A 185 -7.03 8.46 12.78
CA VAL A 185 -7.78 9.23 13.77
C VAL A 185 -9.13 8.56 14.09
N LEU A 186 -9.85 8.10 13.07
CA LEU A 186 -11.16 7.49 13.27
C LEU A 186 -11.08 6.13 13.98
N ILE A 187 -10.10 5.28 13.66
CA ILE A 187 -9.93 4.00 14.38
C ILE A 187 -9.51 4.24 15.83
N THR A 188 -8.72 5.28 16.10
CA THR A 188 -8.33 5.66 17.46
C THR A 188 -9.54 6.17 18.25
N LEU A 189 -10.35 7.04 17.66
CA LEU A 189 -11.58 7.54 18.29
C LEU A 189 -12.61 6.43 18.49
N SER A 190 -12.72 5.51 17.53
CA SER A 190 -13.61 4.35 17.67
C SER A 190 -13.17 3.44 18.82
N ALA A 191 -11.86 3.15 18.89
CA ALA A 191 -11.29 2.33 19.95
C ALA A 191 -11.45 2.99 21.32
N TRP A 192 -11.16 4.29 21.41
CA TRP A 192 -11.35 5.08 22.63
C TRP A 192 -12.81 5.11 23.06
N GLY A 193 -13.74 5.39 22.15
CA GLY A 193 -15.17 5.42 22.44
C GLY A 193 -15.69 4.05 22.90
N GLY A 194 -15.25 2.96 22.27
CA GLY A 194 -15.60 1.60 22.66
C GLY A 194 -15.07 1.23 24.06
N ALA A 195 -13.81 1.55 24.34
CA ALA A 195 -13.19 1.30 25.64
C ALA A 195 -13.88 2.08 26.77
N HIS A 196 -14.16 3.38 26.56
CA HIS A 196 -14.90 4.19 27.51
C HIS A 196 -16.33 3.69 27.73
N PHE A 197 -17.01 3.27 26.66
CA PHE A 197 -18.33 2.69 26.77
C PHE A 197 -18.37 1.44 27.65
N ILE A 198 -17.33 0.61 27.59
CA ILE A 198 -17.18 -0.58 28.43
C ILE A 198 -16.85 -0.20 29.88
N ALA A 199 -15.91 0.74 30.08
CA ALA A 199 -15.38 1.10 31.39
C ALA A 199 -16.32 2.03 32.21
N GLU A 200 -17.04 2.93 31.55
CA GLU A 200 -17.88 3.93 32.21
C GLU A 200 -19.25 3.41 32.59
N ARG A 201 -19.74 3.89 33.74
CA ARG A 201 -21.12 3.61 34.23
C ARG A 201 -21.91 4.91 34.24
N GLY A 202 -23.05 4.96 33.56
CA GLY A 202 -23.95 6.09 33.60
C GLY A 202 -24.33 6.71 32.25
N GLY A 203 -24.90 7.91 32.25
CA GLY A 203 -25.48 8.55 31.06
C GLY A 203 -24.46 9.02 30.00
N GLU A 204 -23.25 9.35 30.41
CA GLU A 204 -22.16 9.78 29.50
C GLU A 204 -21.71 8.65 28.56
N ARG A 205 -21.94 7.42 28.98
CA ARG A 205 -21.65 6.20 28.24
C ARG A 205 -22.26 6.15 26.85
N MET A 206 -23.47 6.70 26.67
CA MET A 206 -24.11 6.73 25.34
C MET A 206 -23.40 7.63 24.35
N GLY A 207 -22.73 8.69 24.80
CA GLY A 207 -21.88 9.54 23.96
C GLY A 207 -20.65 8.78 23.44
N SER A 208 -19.99 8.03 24.33
CA SER A 208 -18.84 7.18 23.98
C SER A 208 -19.25 6.09 22.99
N PHE A 209 -20.39 5.46 23.20
CA PHE A 209 -20.94 4.46 22.27
C PHE A 209 -21.29 5.05 20.90
N ALA A 210 -21.93 6.21 20.86
CA ALA A 210 -22.22 6.90 19.61
C ALA A 210 -20.94 7.26 18.86
N THR A 211 -19.91 7.72 19.57
CA THR A 211 -18.58 7.99 19.00
C THR A 211 -17.97 6.72 18.40
N HIS A 212 -18.00 5.61 19.14
CA HIS A 212 -17.53 4.31 18.65
C HIS A 212 -18.24 3.89 17.36
N LEU A 213 -19.58 3.92 17.35
CA LEU A 213 -20.36 3.51 16.18
C LEU A 213 -20.11 4.38 14.95
N LEU A 214 -20.13 5.71 15.12
CA LEU A 214 -19.95 6.64 14.01
C LEU A 214 -18.56 6.54 13.42
N THR A 215 -17.53 6.63 14.27
CA THR A 215 -16.14 6.63 13.80
C THR A 215 -15.72 5.27 13.26
N GLY A 216 -16.14 4.17 13.89
CA GLY A 216 -15.87 2.82 13.40
C GLY A 216 -16.57 2.51 12.08
N SER A 217 -17.86 2.87 11.95
CA SER A 217 -18.59 2.70 10.68
C SER A 217 -17.96 3.51 9.54
N LEU A 218 -17.47 4.74 9.80
CA LEU A 218 -16.79 5.56 8.81
C LEU A 218 -15.37 5.05 8.49
N SER A 219 -14.74 4.33 9.40
CA SER A 219 -13.41 3.75 9.18
C SER A 219 -13.42 2.69 8.08
N ILE A 220 -14.51 1.94 7.89
CA ILE A 220 -14.59 0.87 6.90
C ILE A 220 -14.57 1.39 5.46
N PRO A 221 -15.40 2.36 5.04
CA PRO A 221 -15.30 2.92 3.70
C PRO A 221 -13.94 3.60 3.43
N LEU A 222 -13.36 4.30 4.41
CA LEU A 222 -12.03 4.88 4.26
C LEU A 222 -10.96 3.80 4.09
N PHE A 223 -11.02 2.72 4.85
CA PHE A 223 -10.16 1.56 4.69
C PHE A 223 -10.26 0.97 3.27
N MET A 224 -11.48 0.80 2.76
CA MET A 224 -11.69 0.31 1.40
C MET A 224 -11.05 1.23 0.34
N VAL A 225 -11.16 2.54 0.50
CA VAL A 225 -10.52 3.52 -0.39
C VAL A 225 -9.00 3.46 -0.28
N LEU A 226 -8.46 3.29 0.94
CA LEU A 226 -7.01 3.20 1.18
C LEU A 226 -6.34 2.03 0.46
N ILE A 227 -7.03 0.89 0.34
CA ILE A 227 -6.49 -0.28 -0.35
C ILE A 227 -6.82 -0.28 -1.85
N TRP A 228 -7.99 0.26 -2.23
CA TRP A 228 -8.44 0.29 -3.62
C TRP A 228 -7.65 1.28 -4.48
N TYR A 229 -7.39 2.48 -3.98
CA TYR A 229 -6.77 3.53 -4.79
C TYR A 229 -5.32 3.20 -5.23
N PRO A 230 -4.43 2.70 -4.34
CA PRO A 230 -3.13 2.22 -4.77
C PRO A 230 -3.20 1.01 -5.72
N GLN A 231 -4.11 0.07 -5.46
CA GLN A 231 -4.35 -1.09 -6.35
C GLN A 231 -4.72 -0.63 -7.76
N ARG A 232 -5.61 0.33 -7.89
CA ARG A 232 -6.03 0.90 -9.15
C ARG A 232 -4.89 1.60 -9.88
N MET A 233 -4.08 2.36 -9.14
CA MET A 233 -2.98 3.15 -9.67
C MET A 233 -1.82 2.28 -10.16
N LEU A 234 -1.49 1.23 -9.41
CA LEU A 234 -0.33 0.38 -9.66
C LEU A 234 -0.64 -0.83 -10.58
N GLY A 235 -1.92 -1.07 -10.88
CA GLY A 235 -2.33 -2.24 -11.63
C GLY A 235 -2.35 -3.52 -10.79
N THR A 236 -2.32 -4.69 -11.44
CA THR A 236 -2.48 -6.01 -10.78
C THR A 236 -1.15 -6.68 -10.46
N ASP A 237 -0.08 -6.29 -11.11
CA ASP A 237 1.19 -7.02 -11.12
C ASP A 237 2.26 -6.38 -10.20
N ALA A 238 2.03 -5.14 -9.77
CA ALA A 238 2.93 -4.43 -8.86
C ALA A 238 2.96 -5.07 -7.45
N GLN A 239 4.13 -5.01 -6.82
CA GLN A 239 4.30 -5.36 -5.40
C GLN A 239 4.60 -4.09 -4.60
N VAL A 240 3.76 -3.80 -3.61
CA VAL A 240 4.00 -2.65 -2.73
C VAL A 240 5.16 -2.95 -1.79
N GLN A 241 6.28 -2.27 -2.00
CA GLN A 241 7.54 -2.48 -1.28
C GLN A 241 8.23 -1.13 -1.07
N THR A 242 9.11 -1.07 -0.07
CA THR A 242 10.01 0.08 0.08
C THR A 242 11.15 0.02 -0.94
N ARG A 243 11.69 1.15 -1.36
CA ARG A 243 12.84 1.22 -2.27
C ARG A 243 14.04 0.42 -1.72
N ALA A 244 14.26 0.43 -0.41
CA ALA A 244 15.28 -0.38 0.22
C ALA A 244 15.05 -1.88 0.04
N ALA A 245 13.80 -2.36 0.11
CA ALA A 245 13.47 -3.77 -0.13
C ALA A 245 13.64 -4.15 -1.61
N ILE A 246 13.28 -3.26 -2.53
CA ILE A 246 13.50 -3.42 -3.98
C ILE A 246 15.00 -3.56 -4.24
N ASN A 247 15.83 -2.63 -3.76
CA ASN A 247 17.28 -2.64 -3.96
C ASN A 247 17.93 -3.91 -3.36
N ALA A 248 17.52 -4.30 -2.14
CA ALA A 248 18.02 -5.52 -1.51
C ALA A 248 17.68 -6.77 -2.33
N LYS A 249 16.49 -6.82 -2.94
CA LYS A 249 16.11 -7.92 -3.82
C LYS A 249 16.95 -7.95 -5.09
N ILE A 250 17.21 -6.79 -5.70
CA ILE A 250 18.07 -6.64 -6.86
C ILE A 250 19.48 -7.13 -6.56
N GLU A 251 20.04 -6.75 -5.40
CA GLU A 251 21.37 -7.20 -4.96
C GLU A 251 21.42 -8.71 -4.74
N LEU A 252 20.39 -9.31 -4.13
CA LEU A 252 20.29 -10.75 -3.89
C LEU A 252 20.14 -11.57 -5.18
N ASP A 253 19.35 -11.09 -6.12
CA ASP A 253 19.10 -11.76 -7.39
C ASP A 253 20.28 -11.61 -8.38
N GLY A 254 21.28 -10.75 -8.05
CA GLY A 254 22.43 -10.46 -8.90
C GLY A 254 22.05 -9.90 -10.28
N LYS A 255 20.79 -9.53 -10.43
CA LYS A 255 20.23 -8.90 -11.61
C LYS A 255 19.95 -7.43 -11.29
N ASN A 256 20.72 -6.52 -11.88
CA ASN A 256 20.20 -5.18 -12.09
C ASN A 256 18.96 -5.32 -12.95
N PRO A 257 17.76 -4.83 -12.54
CA PRO A 257 16.57 -4.87 -13.39
C PRO A 257 16.74 -4.05 -14.68
N THR A 258 17.70 -3.13 -14.71
CA THR A 258 18.17 -2.39 -15.90
C THR A 258 19.08 -3.22 -16.81
N GLN A 259 19.35 -4.50 -16.49
CA GLN A 259 20.15 -5.41 -17.33
C GLN A 259 19.38 -6.66 -17.77
N GLU A 260 18.06 -6.65 -17.82
CA GLU A 260 17.42 -7.45 -18.85
C GLU A 260 17.89 -6.80 -20.17
N SER A 261 18.87 -7.42 -20.80
CA SER A 261 19.25 -7.11 -22.15
C SER A 261 18.03 -7.38 -23.03
N PHE A 262 17.22 -6.35 -23.23
CA PHE A 262 16.26 -6.38 -24.31
C PHE A 262 17.13 -6.65 -25.56
N GLU A 263 16.82 -7.74 -26.24
CA GLU A 263 17.52 -8.08 -27.45
C GLU A 263 17.17 -7.00 -28.48
N SER A 264 18.05 -6.03 -28.64
CA SER A 264 17.93 -5.05 -29.71
C SER A 264 17.96 -5.79 -31.02
N GLN A 265 17.02 -5.46 -31.89
CA GLN A 265 16.82 -6.18 -33.16
C GLN A 265 16.93 -5.22 -34.33
N CYS A 266 17.42 -5.72 -35.43
CA CYS A 266 17.42 -4.96 -36.68
C CYS A 266 15.96 -4.76 -37.15
N PRO A 267 15.50 -3.54 -37.40
CA PRO A 267 14.11 -3.28 -37.82
C PRO A 267 13.75 -3.85 -39.19
N GLU A 268 14.75 -4.21 -40.01
CA GLU A 268 14.53 -4.76 -41.34
C GLU A 268 14.60 -6.30 -41.40
N CYS A 269 15.52 -6.92 -40.65
CA CYS A 269 15.72 -8.38 -40.73
C CYS A 269 15.53 -9.11 -39.41
N GLU A 270 15.11 -8.41 -38.35
CA GLU A 270 14.85 -8.92 -37.00
C GLU A 270 16.05 -9.67 -36.37
N ALA A 271 17.27 -9.48 -36.95
CA ALA A 271 18.44 -10.11 -36.40
C ALA A 271 18.83 -9.42 -35.07
N PRO A 272 19.21 -10.19 -34.05
CA PRO A 272 19.71 -9.59 -32.80
C PRO A 272 21.00 -8.81 -33.07
N VAL A 273 21.09 -7.63 -32.47
CA VAL A 273 22.24 -6.75 -32.53
C VAL A 273 22.72 -6.42 -31.12
N ASP A 274 24.02 -6.10 -30.99
CA ASP A 274 24.63 -5.89 -29.68
C ASP A 274 24.59 -4.40 -29.26
N ILE A 275 23.40 -3.81 -29.31
CA ILE A 275 23.12 -2.45 -28.82
C ILE A 275 22.33 -2.57 -27.51
N SER A 276 22.64 -1.75 -26.52
CA SER A 276 21.96 -1.77 -25.22
C SER A 276 21.93 -0.38 -24.60
N ARG A 277 21.07 -0.17 -23.59
CA ARG A 277 21.14 1.01 -22.72
C ARG A 277 21.94 0.69 -21.45
N ASN A 278 22.67 1.69 -20.95
CA ASN A 278 23.28 1.60 -19.63
C ASN A 278 22.26 1.95 -18.53
N ALA A 279 22.69 1.85 -17.26
CA ALA A 279 21.87 2.20 -16.11
C ALA A 279 21.39 3.67 -16.08
N ASP A 280 22.07 4.55 -16.82
CA ASP A 280 21.74 5.98 -16.93
C ASP A 280 20.80 6.27 -18.12
N GLY A 281 20.43 5.23 -18.89
CA GLY A 281 19.58 5.34 -20.08
C GLY A 281 20.33 5.68 -21.37
N ASP A 282 21.66 5.80 -21.33
CA ASP A 282 22.47 6.12 -22.50
C ASP A 282 22.67 4.91 -23.41
N ILE A 283 22.73 5.14 -24.71
CA ILE A 283 22.87 4.10 -25.72
C ILE A 283 24.32 3.64 -25.82
N MET A 284 24.52 2.36 -25.59
CA MET A 284 25.83 1.68 -25.69
C MET A 284 25.89 0.85 -26.97
N VAL A 285 26.91 1.10 -27.77
CA VAL A 285 27.13 0.37 -29.03
C VAL A 285 28.52 -0.30 -29.03
N PRO A 286 28.69 -1.45 -29.74
CA PRO A 286 29.96 -2.11 -29.83
C PRO A 286 30.97 -1.23 -30.56
N CYS A 287 32.22 -1.34 -30.15
CA CYS A 287 33.33 -0.63 -30.83
C CYS A 287 33.47 -1.14 -32.27
N PRO A 288 33.63 -0.24 -33.27
CA PRO A 288 33.73 -0.63 -34.66
C PRO A 288 35.12 -1.26 -35.04
N THR A 289 36.07 -1.25 -34.11
CA THR A 289 37.40 -1.79 -34.32
C THR A 289 37.42 -3.31 -34.18
N GLU A 290 37.85 -4.02 -35.21
CA GLU A 290 38.00 -5.48 -35.15
C GLU A 290 38.88 -5.90 -33.98
N GLY A 291 38.39 -6.84 -33.17
CA GLY A 291 39.06 -7.34 -31.98
C GLY A 291 38.85 -6.51 -30.70
N CYS A 292 38.15 -5.39 -30.75
CA CYS A 292 37.77 -4.61 -29.60
C CYS A 292 36.36 -5.01 -29.14
N SER A 293 36.26 -5.73 -28.03
CA SER A 293 34.97 -6.25 -27.50
C SER A 293 34.28 -5.29 -26.52
N THR A 294 34.67 -4.01 -26.49
CA THR A 294 34.06 -3.04 -25.56
C THR A 294 32.82 -2.39 -26.15
N LYS A 295 31.82 -2.18 -25.31
CA LYS A 295 30.68 -1.28 -25.59
C LYS A 295 31.03 0.11 -25.09
N ASN A 296 30.72 1.12 -25.87
CA ASN A 296 30.97 2.51 -25.52
C ASN A 296 29.73 3.33 -25.80
N LEU A 297 29.68 4.46 -25.15
CA LEU A 297 28.60 5.43 -25.33
C LEU A 297 28.64 5.94 -26.79
N ILE A 298 27.45 6.04 -27.39
CA ILE A 298 27.31 6.54 -28.76
C ILE A 298 27.97 7.92 -28.93
N GLY A 299 28.76 8.11 -29.99
CA GLY A 299 29.44 9.38 -30.26
C GLY A 299 30.65 9.69 -29.35
N THR A 300 31.05 8.78 -28.47
CA THR A 300 32.24 8.95 -27.60
C THR A 300 33.43 8.18 -28.14
N THR A 301 34.62 8.46 -27.60
CA THR A 301 35.86 7.79 -27.98
C THR A 301 36.04 6.52 -27.15
N CYS A 302 36.30 5.39 -27.78
CA CYS A 302 36.60 4.13 -27.11
C CYS A 302 37.84 4.27 -26.22
N GLN A 303 37.76 3.86 -24.98
CA GLN A 303 38.84 3.97 -24.01
C GLN A 303 40.04 3.04 -24.32
N LEU A 304 39.80 1.94 -25.06
CA LEU A 304 40.85 0.97 -25.38
C LEU A 304 41.57 1.28 -26.70
N CYS A 305 40.84 1.64 -27.76
CA CYS A 305 41.41 1.81 -29.09
C CYS A 305 41.38 3.27 -29.60
N SER A 306 40.83 4.20 -28.82
CA SER A 306 40.71 5.64 -29.13
C SER A 306 39.94 5.95 -30.42
N VAL A 307 39.17 4.99 -30.94
CA VAL A 307 38.31 5.19 -32.11
C VAL A 307 36.97 5.74 -31.66
N MET A 308 36.42 6.69 -32.42
CA MET A 308 35.09 7.28 -32.13
C MET A 308 33.98 6.27 -32.43
N THR A 309 33.09 6.07 -31.46
CA THR A 309 31.92 5.19 -31.59
C THR A 309 30.90 5.84 -32.53
N PRO A 310 30.46 5.16 -33.60
CA PRO A 310 29.54 5.74 -34.56
C PRO A 310 28.16 5.99 -33.95
N THR A 311 27.47 7.02 -34.43
CA THR A 311 26.07 7.32 -34.08
C THR A 311 25.08 6.49 -34.90
N ARG A 312 25.56 5.88 -35.98
CA ARG A 312 24.78 4.98 -36.83
C ARG A 312 25.44 3.60 -36.78
N PHE A 313 24.63 2.58 -36.73
CA PHE A 313 25.07 1.20 -36.67
C PHE A 313 24.69 0.46 -37.97
N GLU A 314 25.57 -0.37 -38.46
CA GLU A 314 25.31 -1.21 -39.61
C GLU A 314 25.03 -2.63 -39.16
N CYS A 315 23.84 -3.14 -39.55
CA CYS A 315 23.45 -4.51 -39.22
C CYS A 315 24.41 -5.52 -39.84
N PRO A 316 25.02 -6.41 -39.04
CA PRO A 316 25.96 -7.39 -39.58
C PRO A 316 25.34 -8.43 -40.50
N LYS A 317 23.98 -8.58 -40.47
CA LYS A 317 23.25 -9.57 -41.27
C LYS A 317 22.77 -9.03 -42.62
N CYS A 318 22.14 -7.85 -42.64
CA CYS A 318 21.53 -7.30 -43.84
C CYS A 318 22.22 -6.02 -44.38
N GLY A 319 23.17 -5.45 -43.64
CA GLY A 319 23.87 -4.23 -44.05
C GLY A 319 23.04 -2.95 -43.88
N MET A 320 21.84 -3.02 -43.25
CA MET A 320 21.06 -1.82 -42.95
C MET A 320 21.86 -0.87 -42.06
N ASN A 321 21.97 0.39 -42.46
CA ASN A 321 22.66 1.42 -41.72
C ASN A 321 21.63 2.45 -41.18
N ALA A 322 21.33 2.39 -39.88
CA ALA A 322 20.37 3.25 -39.23
C ALA A 322 20.96 3.86 -37.96
N PRO A 323 20.33 4.92 -37.38
CA PRO A 323 20.65 5.38 -36.04
C PRO A 323 20.58 4.24 -35.05
N ALA A 324 21.49 4.20 -34.07
CA ALA A 324 21.50 3.13 -33.07
C ALA A 324 20.17 3.04 -32.26
N LEU A 325 19.45 4.14 -32.17
CA LEU A 325 18.13 4.20 -31.54
C LEU A 325 17.08 3.30 -32.25
N ASP A 326 17.14 3.21 -33.58
CA ASP A 326 16.16 2.46 -34.38
C ASP A 326 16.31 0.94 -34.21
N TYR A 327 17.37 0.46 -33.58
CA TYR A 327 17.61 -0.95 -33.24
C TYR A 327 17.10 -1.34 -31.87
N LEU A 328 16.72 -0.37 -31.05
CA LEU A 328 16.06 -0.59 -29.76
C LEU A 328 14.57 -0.79 -29.98
N SER A 329 13.93 -1.67 -29.23
CA SER A 329 12.48 -1.89 -29.35
C SER A 329 11.70 -0.60 -29.06
N ASP A 330 10.50 -0.43 -29.65
CA ASP A 330 9.64 0.73 -29.41
C ASP A 330 9.27 0.89 -27.93
N GLU A 331 9.29 -0.19 -27.15
CA GLU A 331 9.10 -0.17 -25.71
C GLU A 331 10.28 0.46 -24.94
N GLU A 332 11.47 0.49 -25.56
CA GLU A 332 12.67 1.13 -25.01
C GLU A 332 12.94 2.52 -25.61
N ALA A 333 12.29 2.85 -26.71
CA ALA A 333 12.53 4.11 -27.43
C ALA A 333 11.79 5.31 -26.78
N TRP A 334 10.86 5.04 -25.83
CA TRP A 334 10.01 6.06 -25.20
C TRP A 334 10.12 6.00 -23.66
#